data_375ca5d4016e4497569665260498ec14
#
_entry.id   375ca5d4016e4497569665260498ec14
#
_cell.length_a   1.000
_cell.length_b   1.000
_cell.length_c   1.000
_cell.angle_alpha   90.00
_cell.angle_beta   90.00
_cell.angle_gamma   90.00
#
_symmetry.space_group_name_H-M   'P 1'
#
loop_
_entity.id
_entity.type
_entity.pdbx_description
1 polymer ?
#
loop_
_entity_poly.entity_id
_entity_poly.type
_entity_poly.pdbx_seq_one_letter_code
_entity_poly.pdbx_strand_id
1 'polypeptide(L)'
;MSEIAVEELARLRAFAARRLANPNGEQLCHHLEGGGWTIGDAPLAPWEMSLGFHTPYWATLDEAQRLALNHWTYVMMYFRISDGERFVVLVNRAIAAFLEQAEPQLAALLRLEADEEVDHIAAFARVLDAVRARHQMASLRMPVKPLRPFIVSRPAVKFLVNTFGADFITTYFLGRGIVNHMGKAFETRVAELPQATPLTRLSLLHTVDENRHMAVSRMMAACTYRLVERRQGHSALYAALHEAMNKATITYTFSDRITTGQERAMSHRAVPQLKALTTLPKRTLTALVDAHFDGVTGLEHAKNEFMPKFNQRLLERAGLSPEEKRTWFELLVSMQRNLRFFPEGYQHGTSVEAAFDDVPLA
;
A
#
# COMPACT_ATOMS: atom_id res chain seq x y z
N MET A 1 4.35 31.55 -0.77
CA MET A 1 3.54 30.40 -0.27
C MET A 1 2.37 30.22 -1.22
N SER A 2 2.13 29.03 -1.73
CA SER A 2 1.13 28.84 -2.79
C SER A 2 -0.30 28.96 -2.25
N GLU A 3 -1.18 29.53 -3.04
CA GLU A 3 -2.62 29.61 -2.80
C GLU A 3 -3.23 28.21 -2.59
N ILE A 4 -2.72 27.23 -3.32
CA ILE A 4 -3.06 25.78 -3.22
C ILE A 4 -2.92 25.28 -1.78
N ALA A 5 -1.85 25.61 -1.06
CA ALA A 5 -1.66 25.11 0.31
C ALA A 5 -2.68 25.69 1.31
N VAL A 6 -3.22 26.88 1.06
CA VAL A 6 -4.29 27.47 1.88
C VAL A 6 -5.60 26.75 1.65
N GLU A 7 -5.92 26.51 0.40
CA GLU A 7 -7.14 25.82 -0.02
C GLU A 7 -7.14 24.36 0.49
N GLU A 8 -6.04 23.64 0.30
CA GLU A 8 -5.92 22.26 0.76
C GLU A 8 -5.99 22.14 2.29
N LEU A 9 -5.45 23.11 3.04
CA LEU A 9 -5.61 23.14 4.50
C LEU A 9 -7.07 23.37 4.92
N ALA A 10 -7.77 24.27 4.26
CA ALA A 10 -9.19 24.51 4.53
C ALA A 10 -10.03 23.25 4.23
N ARG A 11 -9.76 22.59 3.10
CA ARG A 11 -10.40 21.31 2.73
C ARG A 11 -10.11 20.21 3.76
N LEU A 12 -8.86 20.09 4.20
CA LEU A 12 -8.44 19.09 5.19
C LEU A 12 -9.16 19.30 6.54
N ARG A 13 -9.25 20.53 7.03
CA ARG A 13 -9.98 20.84 8.27
C ARG A 13 -11.49 20.57 8.12
N ALA A 14 -12.09 20.94 7.00
CA ALA A 14 -13.49 20.64 6.72
C ALA A 14 -13.74 19.13 6.62
N PHE A 15 -12.82 18.39 6.01
CA PHE A 15 -12.88 16.92 5.94
C PHE A 15 -12.77 16.32 7.34
N ALA A 16 -11.81 16.77 8.17
CA ALA A 16 -11.62 16.28 9.54
C ALA A 16 -12.89 16.52 10.38
N ALA A 17 -13.47 17.71 10.32
CA ALA A 17 -14.69 18.04 11.05
C ALA A 17 -15.86 17.12 10.69
N ARG A 18 -16.09 16.87 9.38
CA ARG A 18 -17.16 15.96 8.93
C ARG A 18 -16.89 14.51 9.35
N ARG A 19 -15.65 14.05 9.19
CA ARG A 19 -15.28 12.68 9.49
C ARG A 19 -15.38 12.37 10.98
N LEU A 20 -14.98 13.29 11.83
CA LEU A 20 -15.08 13.16 13.28
C LEU A 20 -16.53 13.26 13.80
N ALA A 21 -17.40 14.01 13.09
CA ALA A 21 -18.83 14.05 13.40
C ALA A 21 -19.55 12.74 13.03
N ASN A 22 -19.04 11.99 12.06
CA ASN A 22 -19.59 10.70 11.64
C ASN A 22 -18.46 9.67 11.46
N PRO A 23 -17.89 9.17 12.56
CA PRO A 23 -16.76 8.25 12.53
C PRO A 23 -17.13 6.84 12.05
N ASN A 24 -18.43 6.48 12.06
CA ASN A 24 -18.88 5.13 11.80
C ASN A 24 -18.87 4.84 10.29
N GLY A 25 -17.71 4.46 9.77
CA GLY A 25 -17.61 3.68 8.55
C GLY A 25 -17.97 2.22 8.82
N GLU A 26 -18.27 1.46 7.77
CA GLU A 26 -18.43 0.01 7.85
C GLU A 26 -17.07 -0.59 8.26
N GLN A 27 -17.00 -1.23 9.44
CA GLN A 27 -15.78 -1.88 9.89
C GLN A 27 -15.56 -3.17 9.10
N LEU A 28 -14.37 -3.33 8.52
CA LEU A 28 -14.03 -4.49 7.71
C LEU A 28 -14.13 -5.79 8.52
N CYS A 29 -13.73 -5.76 9.79
CA CYS A 29 -13.87 -6.90 10.69
C CYS A 29 -15.31 -7.34 10.85
N HIS A 30 -16.24 -6.41 11.04
CA HIS A 30 -17.67 -6.73 11.18
C HIS A 30 -18.23 -7.40 9.92
N HIS A 31 -17.77 -6.99 8.74
CA HIS A 31 -18.15 -7.64 7.49
C HIS A 31 -17.80 -9.14 7.49
N LEU A 32 -16.76 -9.53 8.18
CA LEU A 32 -16.32 -10.92 8.32
C LEU A 32 -16.87 -11.64 9.56
N GLU A 33 -17.62 -10.96 10.44
CA GLU A 33 -18.13 -11.52 11.70
C GLU A 33 -19.35 -12.41 11.54
N GLY A 34 -20.12 -12.23 10.48
CA GLY A 34 -21.39 -12.93 10.25
C GLY A 34 -21.32 -14.45 10.11
N GLY A 35 -20.14 -15.05 10.22
CA GLY A 35 -19.90 -16.50 10.21
C GLY A 35 -20.27 -17.17 8.88
N GLY A 36 -19.80 -18.37 8.65
CA GLY A 36 -20.25 -19.20 7.53
C GLY A 36 -19.61 -18.93 6.17
N TRP A 37 -18.71 -17.95 6.04
CA TRP A 37 -17.92 -17.84 4.82
C TRP A 37 -16.67 -18.72 4.90
N THR A 38 -16.41 -19.39 3.80
CA THR A 38 -15.21 -20.23 3.61
C THR A 38 -14.58 -19.88 2.29
N ILE A 39 -13.28 -20.14 2.19
CA ILE A 39 -12.60 -20.09 0.88
C ILE A 39 -13.10 -21.30 0.08
N GLY A 40 -13.85 -21.03 -0.99
CA GLY A 40 -14.33 -22.03 -1.93
C GLY A 40 -13.29 -22.44 -2.96
N ASP A 41 -13.78 -23.05 -4.04
CA ASP A 41 -12.96 -23.47 -5.19
C ASP A 41 -12.90 -22.39 -6.31
N ALA A 42 -13.26 -21.16 -5.97
CA ALA A 42 -13.17 -20.02 -6.89
C ALA A 42 -11.85 -19.24 -6.69
N PRO A 43 -11.33 -18.61 -7.76
CA PRO A 43 -10.17 -17.72 -7.64
C PRO A 43 -10.51 -16.51 -6.77
N LEU A 44 -9.55 -16.06 -5.96
CA LEU A 44 -9.65 -14.89 -5.10
C LEU A 44 -9.00 -13.64 -5.71
N ALA A 45 -8.26 -13.82 -6.80
CA ALA A 45 -7.70 -12.75 -7.61
C ALA A 45 -7.83 -13.17 -9.08
N PRO A 46 -7.79 -12.21 -10.04
CA PRO A 46 -7.68 -12.55 -11.45
C PRO A 46 -6.54 -13.54 -11.70
N TRP A 47 -6.78 -14.51 -12.58
CA TRP A 47 -5.80 -15.59 -12.84
C TRP A 47 -4.44 -15.06 -13.26
N GLU A 48 -4.42 -14.01 -14.07
CA GLU A 48 -3.21 -13.35 -14.56
C GLU A 48 -2.35 -12.73 -13.45
N MET A 49 -2.92 -12.54 -12.27
CA MET A 49 -2.18 -12.05 -11.10
C MET A 49 -1.56 -13.16 -10.26
N SER A 50 -1.88 -14.42 -10.58
CA SER A 50 -1.41 -15.57 -9.80
C SER A 50 0.09 -15.79 -9.94
N LEU A 51 0.72 -16.19 -8.84
CA LEU A 51 2.12 -16.57 -8.86
C LEU A 51 2.36 -17.64 -9.93
N GLY A 52 3.24 -17.35 -10.87
CA GLY A 52 3.62 -18.25 -11.94
C GLY A 52 2.77 -18.18 -13.20
N PHE A 53 1.68 -17.38 -13.25
CA PHE A 53 0.79 -17.29 -14.41
C PHE A 53 1.54 -16.99 -15.72
N HIS A 54 2.45 -16.04 -15.70
CA HIS A 54 3.25 -15.64 -16.87
C HIS A 54 4.50 -16.49 -17.10
N THR A 55 4.54 -17.68 -16.53
CA THR A 55 5.68 -18.62 -16.69
C THR A 55 5.29 -19.84 -17.52
N PRO A 56 6.24 -20.50 -18.19
CA PRO A 56 5.97 -21.75 -18.88
C PRO A 56 5.41 -22.86 -17.98
N TYR A 57 5.65 -22.77 -16.68
CA TYR A 57 5.15 -23.75 -15.71
C TYR A 57 3.62 -23.71 -15.56
N TRP A 58 2.99 -22.55 -15.77
CA TRP A 58 1.55 -22.42 -15.56
C TRP A 58 0.72 -23.39 -16.40
N ALA A 59 1.12 -23.62 -17.66
CA ALA A 59 0.42 -24.53 -18.56
C ALA A 59 0.50 -26.00 -18.09
N THR A 60 1.52 -26.35 -17.30
CA THR A 60 1.75 -27.72 -16.80
C THR A 60 1.03 -28.01 -15.49
N LEU A 61 0.45 -26.98 -14.84
CA LEU A 61 -0.25 -27.14 -13.57
C LEU A 61 -1.68 -27.62 -13.79
N ASP A 62 -2.16 -28.49 -12.91
CA ASP A 62 -3.59 -28.79 -12.83
C ASP A 62 -4.38 -27.64 -12.19
N GLU A 63 -5.71 -27.74 -12.23
CA GLU A 63 -6.59 -26.69 -11.75
C GLU A 63 -6.45 -26.46 -10.23
N ALA A 64 -6.30 -27.50 -9.45
CA ALA A 64 -6.14 -27.40 -8.00
C ALA A 64 -4.83 -26.68 -7.62
N GLN A 65 -3.74 -26.97 -8.36
CA GLN A 65 -2.45 -26.31 -8.18
C GLN A 65 -2.52 -24.83 -8.57
N ARG A 66 -3.16 -24.51 -9.68
CA ARG A 66 -3.39 -23.11 -10.10
C ARG A 66 -4.21 -22.36 -9.06
N LEU A 67 -5.28 -22.97 -8.56
CA LEU A 67 -6.12 -22.39 -7.52
C LEU A 67 -5.33 -22.14 -6.22
N ALA A 68 -4.52 -23.09 -5.79
CA ALA A 68 -3.68 -22.92 -4.62
C ALA A 68 -2.68 -21.76 -4.77
N LEU A 69 -2.08 -21.59 -5.95
CA LEU A 69 -1.18 -20.47 -6.24
C LEU A 69 -1.94 -19.12 -6.31
N ASN A 70 -3.16 -19.12 -6.82
CA ASN A 70 -4.04 -17.96 -6.82
C ASN A 70 -4.41 -17.51 -5.39
N HIS A 71 -4.86 -18.45 -4.57
CA HIS A 71 -5.17 -18.18 -3.15
C HIS A 71 -3.93 -17.70 -2.38
N TRP A 72 -2.78 -18.29 -2.66
CA TRP A 72 -1.52 -17.83 -2.07
C TRP A 72 -1.19 -16.40 -2.47
N THR A 73 -1.35 -16.05 -3.74
CA THR A 73 -1.11 -14.68 -4.23
C THR A 73 -2.01 -13.67 -3.50
N TYR A 74 -3.29 -13.98 -3.37
CA TYR A 74 -4.25 -13.15 -2.64
C TYR A 74 -3.79 -12.92 -1.19
N VAL A 75 -3.43 -13.99 -0.48
CA VAL A 75 -2.95 -13.90 0.90
C VAL A 75 -1.65 -13.10 0.98
N MET A 76 -0.72 -13.30 0.05
CA MET A 76 0.53 -12.54 -0.01
C MET A 76 0.28 -11.05 -0.16
N MET A 77 -0.65 -10.65 -1.01
CA MET A 77 -0.99 -9.25 -1.23
C MET A 77 -1.60 -8.61 0.03
N TYR A 78 -2.57 -9.26 0.67
CA TYR A 78 -3.16 -8.74 1.90
C TYR A 78 -2.20 -8.76 3.09
N PHE A 79 -1.33 -9.73 3.15
CA PHE A 79 -0.25 -9.68 4.13
C PHE A 79 0.67 -8.47 3.91
N ARG A 80 1.00 -8.16 2.66
CA ARG A 80 1.83 -7.01 2.29
C ARG A 80 1.13 -5.68 2.62
N ILE A 81 -0.16 -5.57 2.31
CA ILE A 81 -1.00 -4.41 2.65
C ILE A 81 -1.00 -4.24 4.18
N SER A 82 -1.42 -5.26 4.92
CA SER A 82 -1.43 -5.27 6.39
C SER A 82 -0.07 -4.90 7.01
N ASP A 83 1.01 -5.30 6.36
CA ASP A 83 2.36 -4.95 6.78
C ASP A 83 2.65 -3.45 6.62
N GLY A 84 2.17 -2.84 5.53
CA GLY A 84 2.20 -1.40 5.30
C GLY A 84 1.38 -0.64 6.35
N GLU A 85 0.16 -1.08 6.59
CA GLU A 85 -0.77 -0.45 7.55
C GLU A 85 -0.25 -0.43 8.98
N ARG A 86 0.47 -1.47 9.42
CA ARG A 86 1.16 -1.42 10.72
C ARG A 86 2.14 -0.26 10.84
N PHE A 87 2.81 0.08 9.74
CA PHE A 87 3.67 1.27 9.69
C PHE A 87 2.82 2.54 9.73
N VAL A 88 1.72 2.58 8.97
CA VAL A 88 0.78 3.71 8.95
C VAL A 88 0.22 3.98 10.35
N VAL A 89 -0.22 2.97 11.07
CA VAL A 89 -0.68 3.08 12.48
C VAL A 89 0.37 3.77 13.35
N LEU A 90 1.63 3.36 13.26
CA LEU A 90 2.71 3.93 14.06
C LEU A 90 2.98 5.39 13.70
N VAL A 91 3.04 5.70 12.41
CA VAL A 91 3.36 7.05 11.94
C VAL A 91 2.20 8.00 12.18
N ASN A 92 0.96 7.62 11.87
CA ASN A 92 -0.22 8.44 12.11
C ASN A 92 -0.35 8.79 13.60
N ARG A 93 -0.16 7.83 14.51
CA ARG A 93 -0.19 8.10 15.96
C ARG A 93 0.94 9.02 16.43
N ALA A 94 2.14 8.90 15.82
CA ALA A 94 3.25 9.79 16.16
C ALA A 94 3.03 11.22 15.64
N ILE A 95 2.52 11.37 14.42
CA ILE A 95 2.17 12.68 13.84
C ILE A 95 1.00 13.30 14.61
N ALA A 96 -0.02 12.51 14.98
CA ALA A 96 -1.12 12.98 15.79
C ALA A 96 -0.64 13.57 17.14
N ALA A 97 0.26 12.86 17.83
CA ALA A 97 0.85 13.38 19.06
C ALA A 97 1.68 14.64 18.85
N PHE A 98 2.36 14.76 17.71
CA PHE A 98 3.13 15.95 17.36
C PHE A 98 2.24 17.17 17.05
N LEU A 99 1.09 16.95 16.42
CA LEU A 99 0.13 18.01 16.04
C LEU A 99 -0.88 18.36 17.16
N GLU A 100 -0.95 17.61 18.25
CA GLU A 100 -2.00 17.66 19.26
C GLU A 100 -2.34 19.06 19.76
N GLN A 101 -1.31 19.87 20.04
CA GLN A 101 -1.50 21.22 20.60
C GLN A 101 -1.85 22.26 19.53
N ALA A 102 -1.29 22.12 18.32
CA ALA A 102 -1.48 23.10 17.26
C ALA A 102 -2.74 22.83 16.41
N GLU A 103 -3.05 21.58 16.16
CA GLU A 103 -4.14 21.13 15.27
C GLU A 103 -4.87 19.91 15.87
N PRO A 104 -5.63 20.08 16.97
CA PRO A 104 -6.24 18.96 17.68
C PRO A 104 -7.24 18.15 16.85
N GLN A 105 -7.96 18.79 15.93
CA GLN A 105 -8.88 18.09 15.01
C GLN A 105 -8.14 17.20 14.01
N LEU A 106 -7.01 17.65 13.48
CA LEU A 106 -6.20 16.84 12.58
C LEU A 106 -5.52 15.70 13.34
N ALA A 107 -5.09 15.95 14.58
CA ALA A 107 -4.57 14.90 15.44
C ALA A 107 -5.64 13.82 15.72
N ALA A 108 -6.88 14.22 15.97
CA ALA A 108 -8.00 13.29 16.15
C ALA A 108 -8.31 12.50 14.87
N LEU A 109 -8.32 13.15 13.69
CA LEU A 109 -8.50 12.49 12.40
C LEU A 109 -7.42 11.41 12.17
N LEU A 110 -6.15 11.72 12.41
CA LEU A 110 -5.06 10.76 12.21
C LEU A 110 -5.12 9.57 13.20
N ARG A 111 -5.68 9.78 14.40
CA ARG A 111 -5.96 8.67 15.32
C ARG A 111 -7.10 7.80 14.82
N LEU A 112 -8.18 8.40 14.32
CA LEU A 112 -9.29 7.68 13.73
C LEU A 112 -8.81 6.81 12.56
N GLU A 113 -8.04 7.36 11.62
CA GLU A 113 -7.44 6.57 10.54
C GLU A 113 -6.55 5.44 11.08
N ALA A 114 -5.73 5.71 12.11
CA ALA A 114 -4.91 4.66 12.70
C ALA A 114 -5.73 3.53 13.33
N ASP A 115 -6.92 3.81 13.84
CA ASP A 115 -7.81 2.80 14.40
C ASP A 115 -8.54 2.03 13.29
N GLU A 116 -8.88 2.67 12.16
CA GLU A 116 -9.36 2.01 10.94
C GLU A 116 -8.32 1.03 10.38
N GLU A 117 -7.04 1.43 10.30
CA GLU A 117 -5.96 0.53 9.86
C GLU A 117 -5.78 -0.68 10.82
N VAL A 118 -6.04 -0.53 12.12
CA VAL A 118 -6.04 -1.67 13.06
C VAL A 118 -7.15 -2.65 12.73
N ASP A 119 -8.34 -2.16 12.36
CA ASP A 119 -9.46 -3.00 11.92
C ASP A 119 -9.13 -3.73 10.61
N HIS A 120 -8.52 -3.05 9.63
CA HIS A 120 -8.05 -3.64 8.39
C HIS A 120 -7.07 -4.80 8.64
N ILE A 121 -6.06 -4.57 9.47
CA ILE A 121 -5.06 -5.59 9.86
C ILE A 121 -5.75 -6.82 10.47
N ALA A 122 -6.76 -6.62 11.31
CA ALA A 122 -7.51 -7.71 11.93
C ALA A 122 -8.36 -8.47 10.90
N ALA A 123 -9.01 -7.77 9.98
CA ALA A 123 -9.79 -8.37 8.89
C ALA A 123 -8.89 -9.23 7.98
N PHE A 124 -7.72 -8.73 7.61
CA PHE A 124 -6.77 -9.49 6.78
C PHE A 124 -6.18 -10.70 7.50
N ALA A 125 -5.98 -10.63 8.81
CA ALA A 125 -5.58 -11.79 9.60
C ALA A 125 -6.63 -12.93 9.52
N ARG A 126 -7.92 -12.61 9.52
CA ARG A 126 -9.00 -13.59 9.35
C ARG A 126 -8.97 -14.25 7.97
N VAL A 127 -8.62 -13.50 6.92
CA VAL A 127 -8.42 -14.07 5.58
C VAL A 127 -7.31 -15.12 5.58
N LEU A 128 -6.20 -14.83 6.27
CA LEU A 128 -5.10 -15.76 6.43
C LEU A 128 -5.54 -17.06 7.15
N ASP A 129 -6.36 -16.91 8.18
CA ASP A 129 -6.89 -18.07 8.93
C ASP A 129 -7.85 -18.91 8.06
N ALA A 130 -8.63 -18.28 7.19
CA ALA A 130 -9.48 -18.99 6.24
C ALA A 130 -8.67 -19.77 5.20
N VAL A 131 -7.58 -19.22 4.69
CA VAL A 131 -6.65 -19.94 3.77
C VAL A 131 -6.03 -21.14 4.49
N ARG A 132 -5.61 -20.96 5.75
CA ARG A 132 -5.10 -22.08 6.58
C ARG A 132 -6.13 -23.18 6.73
N ALA A 133 -7.36 -22.83 7.05
CA ALA A 133 -8.45 -23.80 7.20
C ALA A 133 -8.73 -24.54 5.88
N ARG A 134 -8.83 -23.80 4.77
CA ARG A 134 -9.10 -24.37 3.43
C ARG A 134 -8.03 -25.38 2.98
N HIS A 135 -6.78 -25.06 3.21
CA HIS A 135 -5.65 -25.86 2.75
C HIS A 135 -5.06 -26.75 3.84
N GLN A 136 -5.73 -26.89 5.00
CA GLN A 136 -5.30 -27.72 6.14
C GLN A 136 -3.87 -27.39 6.62
N MET A 137 -3.49 -26.12 6.56
CA MET A 137 -2.15 -25.66 6.92
C MET A 137 -2.12 -25.01 8.30
N ALA A 138 -1.70 -25.75 9.32
CA ALA A 138 -1.63 -25.25 10.69
C ALA A 138 -0.57 -24.14 10.92
N SER A 139 0.45 -24.06 10.06
CA SER A 139 1.64 -23.23 10.32
C SER A 139 2.02 -22.27 9.17
N LEU A 140 1.05 -21.70 8.48
CA LEU A 140 1.33 -20.66 7.49
C LEU A 140 1.90 -19.43 8.19
N ARG A 141 3.19 -19.19 8.04
CA ARG A 141 3.86 -17.98 8.56
C ARG A 141 4.41 -17.17 7.42
N MET A 142 4.04 -15.91 7.41
CA MET A 142 4.57 -14.99 6.41
C MET A 142 5.99 -14.57 6.77
N PRO A 143 6.90 -14.53 5.80
CA PRO A 143 8.25 -14.03 6.00
C PRO A 143 8.23 -12.55 6.39
N VAL A 144 8.98 -12.18 7.42
CA VAL A 144 9.16 -10.77 7.81
C VAL A 144 10.22 -10.13 6.92
N LYS A 145 9.94 -8.92 6.42
CA LYS A 145 10.93 -8.14 5.64
C LYS A 145 12.19 -7.88 6.47
N PRO A 146 13.39 -8.03 5.88
CA PRO A 146 14.63 -7.61 6.52
C PRO A 146 14.60 -6.12 6.91
N LEU A 147 15.29 -5.74 7.97
CA LEU A 147 15.40 -4.37 8.50
C LEU A 147 14.11 -3.75 9.05
N ARG A 148 12.95 -4.36 8.85
CA ARG A 148 11.68 -3.83 9.32
C ARG A 148 11.64 -3.58 10.83
N PRO A 149 12.12 -4.48 11.72
CA PRO A 149 12.09 -4.26 13.16
C PRO A 149 12.80 -2.96 13.60
N PHE A 150 13.75 -2.49 12.82
CA PHE A 150 14.50 -1.25 13.11
C PHE A 150 13.76 -0.01 12.59
N ILE A 151 13.21 -0.06 11.37
CA ILE A 151 12.55 1.08 10.71
C ILE A 151 11.14 1.30 11.27
N VAL A 152 10.44 0.22 11.61
CA VAL A 152 9.06 0.23 12.10
C VAL A 152 9.03 0.07 13.63
N SER A 153 9.79 0.90 14.34
CA SER A 153 9.75 0.96 15.79
C SER A 153 9.20 2.31 16.26
N ARG A 154 8.42 2.29 17.35
CA ARG A 154 7.91 3.54 17.95
C ARG A 154 9.00 4.58 18.24
N PRO A 155 10.17 4.21 18.79
CA PRO A 155 11.24 5.18 19.03
C PRO A 155 11.78 5.79 17.74
N ALA A 156 11.99 4.98 16.69
CA ALA A 156 12.51 5.47 15.41
C ALA A 156 11.52 6.43 14.74
N VAL A 157 10.24 6.07 14.66
CA VAL A 157 9.20 6.94 14.08
C VAL A 157 9.07 8.24 14.88
N LYS A 158 9.04 8.17 16.22
CA LYS A 158 9.01 9.36 17.06
C LYS A 158 10.24 10.24 16.84
N PHE A 159 11.42 9.65 16.71
CA PHE A 159 12.64 10.37 16.39
C PHE A 159 12.53 11.09 15.04
N LEU A 160 12.06 10.42 13.99
CA LEU A 160 11.89 11.01 12.66
C LEU A 160 10.92 12.20 12.67
N VAL A 161 9.74 12.03 13.30
CA VAL A 161 8.73 13.09 13.40
C VAL A 161 9.29 14.29 14.19
N ASN A 162 9.93 14.07 15.32
CA ASN A 162 10.44 15.15 16.16
C ASN A 162 11.66 15.84 15.55
N THR A 163 12.52 15.11 14.83
CA THR A 163 13.75 15.66 14.25
C THR A 163 13.49 16.40 12.95
N PHE A 164 12.71 15.82 12.06
CA PHE A 164 12.48 16.36 10.72
C PHE A 164 11.14 17.12 10.59
N GLY A 165 10.19 16.93 11.50
CA GLY A 165 8.94 17.69 11.54
C GLY A 165 8.21 17.68 10.19
N ALA A 166 7.98 18.89 9.64
CA ALA A 166 7.26 19.08 8.39
C ALA A 166 7.86 18.28 7.21
N ASP A 167 9.19 18.18 7.15
CA ASP A 167 9.87 17.49 6.04
C ASP A 167 9.56 15.98 6.05
N PHE A 168 9.61 15.34 7.23
CA PHE A 168 9.23 13.92 7.35
C PHE A 168 7.73 13.70 7.10
N ILE A 169 6.87 14.56 7.65
CA ILE A 169 5.42 14.46 7.49
C ILE A 169 5.03 14.55 6.01
N THR A 170 5.60 15.52 5.27
CA THR A 170 5.35 15.65 3.82
C THR A 170 5.81 14.42 3.05
N THR A 171 7.03 13.94 3.31
CA THR A 171 7.58 12.72 2.67
C THR A 171 6.71 11.50 2.95
N TYR A 172 6.28 11.34 4.20
CA TYR A 172 5.42 10.23 4.59
C TYR A 172 4.08 10.24 3.84
N PHE A 173 3.37 11.37 3.81
CA PHE A 173 2.06 11.44 3.16
C PHE A 173 2.15 11.33 1.64
N LEU A 174 3.22 11.82 1.02
CA LEU A 174 3.50 11.54 -0.38
C LEU A 174 3.66 10.04 -0.64
N GLY A 175 4.53 9.40 0.13
CA GLY A 175 4.78 7.97 0.02
C GLY A 175 3.52 7.13 0.25
N ARG A 176 2.74 7.47 1.29
CA ARG A 176 1.47 6.80 1.61
C ARG A 176 0.48 6.93 0.45
N GLY A 177 0.28 8.14 -0.09
CA GLY A 177 -0.64 8.36 -1.20
C GLY A 177 -0.29 7.52 -2.44
N ILE A 178 0.99 7.37 -2.74
CA ILE A 178 1.46 6.57 -3.87
C ILE A 178 1.26 5.07 -3.61
N VAL A 179 1.63 4.58 -2.43
CA VAL A 179 1.50 3.15 -2.07
C VAL A 179 0.04 2.72 -2.03
N ASN A 180 -0.84 3.52 -1.45
CA ASN A 180 -2.26 3.22 -1.38
C ASN A 180 -2.89 3.18 -2.78
N HIS A 181 -2.47 4.08 -3.68
CA HIS A 181 -2.92 4.05 -5.06
C HIS A 181 -2.54 2.73 -5.77
N MET A 182 -1.32 2.24 -5.52
CA MET A 182 -0.88 0.94 -6.06
C MET A 182 -1.68 -0.23 -5.47
N GLY A 183 -1.95 -0.21 -4.17
CA GLY A 183 -2.79 -1.23 -3.48
C GLY A 183 -4.21 -1.25 -4.03
N LYS A 184 -4.81 -0.08 -4.18
CA LYS A 184 -6.15 0.10 -4.75
C LYS A 184 -6.31 -0.57 -6.12
N ALA A 185 -5.32 -0.46 -7.00
CA ALA A 185 -5.40 -1.06 -8.32
C ALA A 185 -5.54 -2.59 -8.26
N PHE A 186 -4.84 -3.26 -7.34
CA PHE A 186 -5.02 -4.69 -7.08
C PHE A 186 -6.44 -5.00 -6.59
N GLU A 187 -6.91 -4.28 -5.59
CA GLU A 187 -8.19 -4.55 -4.92
C GLU A 187 -9.39 -4.27 -5.84
N THR A 188 -9.29 -3.25 -6.70
CA THR A 188 -10.30 -3.01 -7.74
C THR A 188 -10.45 -4.22 -8.66
N ARG A 189 -9.32 -4.82 -9.10
CA ARG A 189 -9.36 -6.03 -9.93
C ARG A 189 -9.95 -7.24 -9.20
N VAL A 190 -9.69 -7.37 -7.90
CA VAL A 190 -10.31 -8.41 -7.07
C VAL A 190 -11.82 -8.18 -6.94
N ALA A 191 -12.23 -6.93 -6.73
CA ALA A 191 -13.65 -6.57 -6.60
C ALA A 191 -14.46 -6.78 -7.90
N GLU A 192 -13.80 -6.75 -9.06
CA GLU A 192 -14.40 -6.99 -10.38
C GLU A 192 -14.60 -8.48 -10.71
N LEU A 193 -14.15 -9.41 -9.86
CA LEU A 193 -14.36 -10.83 -10.10
C LEU A 193 -15.85 -11.17 -10.20
N PRO A 194 -16.25 -12.05 -11.16
CA PRO A 194 -17.67 -12.37 -11.41
C PRO A 194 -18.39 -13.00 -10.21
N GLN A 195 -17.63 -13.64 -9.33
CA GLN A 195 -18.16 -14.27 -8.14
C GLN A 195 -17.98 -13.36 -6.93
N ALA A 196 -19.08 -12.75 -6.50
CA ALA A 196 -19.10 -11.99 -5.25
C ALA A 196 -18.93 -12.94 -4.05
N THR A 197 -17.78 -12.91 -3.44
CA THR A 197 -17.49 -13.62 -2.19
C THR A 197 -17.35 -12.59 -1.06
N PRO A 198 -17.44 -12.99 0.23
CA PRO A 198 -17.10 -12.10 1.34
C PRO A 198 -15.70 -11.48 1.21
N LEU A 199 -14.76 -12.20 0.59
CA LEU A 199 -13.38 -11.75 0.40
C LEU A 199 -13.26 -10.70 -0.72
N THR A 200 -13.99 -10.86 -1.83
CA THR A 200 -14.04 -9.83 -2.88
C THR A 200 -14.79 -8.59 -2.39
N ARG A 201 -15.82 -8.78 -1.56
CA ARG A 201 -16.49 -7.68 -0.87
C ARG A 201 -15.57 -6.93 0.09
N LEU A 202 -14.71 -7.64 0.83
CA LEU A 202 -13.70 -7.05 1.69
C LEU A 202 -12.77 -6.12 0.89
N SER A 203 -12.30 -6.56 -0.28
CA SER A 203 -11.46 -5.75 -1.17
C SER A 203 -12.16 -4.46 -1.59
N LEU A 204 -13.46 -4.54 -1.93
CA LEU A 204 -14.25 -3.37 -2.29
C LEU A 204 -14.37 -2.38 -1.11
N LEU A 205 -14.71 -2.86 0.07
CA LEU A 205 -14.87 -2.03 1.27
C LEU A 205 -13.55 -1.37 1.66
N HIS A 206 -12.45 -2.13 1.64
CA HIS A 206 -11.12 -1.59 1.89
C HIS A 206 -10.73 -0.51 0.87
N THR A 207 -11.03 -0.70 -0.42
CA THR A 207 -10.82 0.32 -1.45
C THR A 207 -11.58 1.62 -1.14
N VAL A 208 -12.79 1.53 -0.58
CA VAL A 208 -13.56 2.73 -0.19
C VAL A 208 -12.87 3.48 0.95
N ASP A 209 -12.36 2.77 1.95
CA ASP A 209 -11.63 3.38 3.07
C ASP A 209 -10.31 4.00 2.60
N GLU A 210 -9.57 3.28 1.77
CA GLU A 210 -8.31 3.77 1.20
C GLU A 210 -8.48 5.02 0.34
N ASN A 211 -9.62 5.23 -0.30
CA ASN A 211 -9.92 6.49 -1.00
C ASN A 211 -9.91 7.68 -0.03
N ARG A 212 -10.47 7.51 1.17
CA ARG A 212 -10.46 8.55 2.21
C ARG A 212 -9.05 8.82 2.72
N HIS A 213 -8.28 7.77 2.98
CA HIS A 213 -6.88 7.85 3.41
C HIS A 213 -5.99 8.53 2.35
N MET A 214 -6.22 8.25 1.06
CA MET A 214 -5.52 8.93 -0.04
C MET A 214 -5.87 10.41 -0.13
N ALA A 215 -7.14 10.78 0.10
CA ALA A 215 -7.53 12.18 0.10
C ALA A 215 -6.83 12.95 1.23
N VAL A 216 -6.77 12.40 2.44
CA VAL A 216 -6.01 12.98 3.57
C VAL A 216 -4.53 13.07 3.23
N SER A 217 -3.95 12.01 2.68
CA SER A 217 -2.53 11.98 2.30
C SER A 217 -2.19 13.08 1.29
N ARG A 218 -3.03 13.30 0.27
CA ARG A 218 -2.87 14.38 -0.71
C ARG A 218 -2.92 15.76 -0.05
N MET A 219 -3.94 16.02 0.75
CA MET A 219 -4.11 17.32 1.42
C MET A 219 -2.97 17.58 2.40
N MET A 220 -2.57 16.59 3.20
CA MET A 220 -1.44 16.71 4.12
C MET A 220 -0.12 16.99 3.38
N ALA A 221 0.18 16.26 2.31
CA ALA A 221 1.39 16.52 1.51
C ALA A 221 1.43 17.95 0.94
N ALA A 222 0.27 18.53 0.59
CA ALA A 222 0.17 19.87 0.05
C ALA A 222 0.32 20.98 1.11
N CYS A 223 -0.19 20.76 2.32
CA CYS A 223 -0.32 21.82 3.32
C CYS A 223 0.55 21.66 4.58
N THR A 224 1.34 20.59 4.71
CA THR A 224 2.12 20.33 5.92
C THR A 224 3.02 21.50 6.35
N TYR A 225 3.67 22.18 5.39
CA TYR A 225 4.50 23.37 5.68
C TYR A 225 3.72 24.60 6.14
N ARG A 226 2.40 24.52 6.16
CA ARG A 226 1.54 25.50 6.80
C ARG A 226 1.14 25.13 8.22
N LEU A 227 1.01 23.82 8.46
CA LEU A 227 0.67 23.28 9.77
C LEU A 227 1.87 23.29 10.71
N VAL A 228 3.03 22.99 10.14
CA VAL A 228 4.29 22.87 10.87
C VAL A 228 5.32 23.79 10.23
N GLU A 229 5.83 24.71 11.00
CA GLU A 229 6.86 25.63 10.52
C GLU A 229 8.07 24.85 10.03
N ARG A 230 8.50 25.15 8.79
CA ARG A 230 9.73 24.57 8.27
C ARG A 230 10.87 25.13 9.09
N ARG A 231 11.72 24.26 9.63
CA ARG A 231 12.90 24.68 10.37
C ARG A 231 13.81 25.50 9.46
N GLN A 232 13.80 26.81 9.60
CA GLN A 232 14.67 27.73 8.85
C GLN A 232 16.09 27.71 9.45
N GLY A 233 17.11 27.88 8.62
CA GLY A 233 18.49 28.02 9.08
C GLY A 233 19.19 26.72 9.47
N HIS A 234 18.83 25.60 8.87
CA HIS A 234 19.44 24.32 9.15
C HIS A 234 20.94 24.28 8.82
N SER A 235 21.70 23.63 9.68
CA SER A 235 23.10 23.33 9.40
C SER A 235 23.22 22.43 8.15
N ALA A 236 24.37 22.48 7.48
CA ALA A 236 24.69 21.59 6.36
C ALA A 236 24.50 20.10 6.74
N LEU A 237 24.73 19.75 7.99
CA LEU A 237 24.50 18.41 8.52
C LEU A 237 23.00 18.04 8.47
N TYR A 238 22.10 18.95 8.87
CA TYR A 238 20.66 18.67 8.79
C TYR A 238 20.22 18.48 7.34
N ALA A 239 20.65 19.33 6.43
CA ALA A 239 20.32 19.21 5.02
C ALA A 239 20.77 17.86 4.43
N ALA A 240 22.00 17.43 4.76
CA ALA A 240 22.53 16.13 4.34
C ALA A 240 21.73 14.95 4.94
N LEU A 241 21.37 15.03 6.22
CA LEU A 241 20.54 13.99 6.88
C LEU A 241 19.13 13.93 6.30
N HIS A 242 18.51 15.08 6.02
CA HIS A 242 17.20 15.16 5.39
C HIS A 242 17.22 14.57 3.97
N GLU A 243 18.20 14.92 3.17
CA GLU A 243 18.40 14.34 1.84
C GLU A 243 18.61 12.82 1.91
N ALA A 244 19.45 12.36 2.83
CA ALA A 244 19.68 10.93 3.06
C ALA A 244 18.41 10.20 3.50
N MET A 245 17.60 10.80 4.40
CA MET A 245 16.31 10.27 4.83
C MET A 245 15.33 10.15 3.65
N ASN A 246 15.20 11.20 2.84
CA ASN A 246 14.32 11.18 1.68
C ASN A 246 14.76 10.12 0.68
N LYS A 247 16.03 10.09 0.30
CA LYS A 247 16.58 9.06 -0.60
C LYS A 247 16.38 7.65 -0.05
N ALA A 248 16.65 7.43 1.23
CA ALA A 248 16.47 6.13 1.87
C ALA A 248 14.99 5.73 1.87
N THR A 249 14.08 6.63 2.25
CA THR A 249 12.63 6.36 2.27
C THR A 249 12.13 6.02 0.87
N ILE A 250 12.48 6.83 -0.11
CA ILE A 250 12.06 6.65 -1.50
C ILE A 250 12.65 5.36 -2.08
N THR A 251 13.95 5.13 -1.89
CA THR A 251 14.61 3.92 -2.38
C THR A 251 14.06 2.66 -1.73
N TYR A 252 13.87 2.68 -0.40
CA TYR A 252 13.34 1.52 0.33
C TYR A 252 11.90 1.22 -0.04
N THR A 253 11.07 2.24 -0.19
CA THR A 253 9.64 2.07 -0.49
C THR A 253 9.42 1.68 -1.96
N PHE A 254 10.25 2.20 -2.85
CA PHE A 254 9.94 2.26 -4.27
C PHE A 254 10.98 1.66 -5.20
N SER A 255 12.17 1.31 -4.72
CA SER A 255 13.16 0.67 -5.59
C SER A 255 12.68 -0.69 -6.06
N ASP A 256 12.58 -0.86 -7.36
CA ASP A 256 12.25 -2.14 -7.99
C ASP A 256 13.19 -3.27 -7.53
N ARG A 257 14.48 -2.98 -7.50
CA ARG A 257 15.49 -3.95 -7.04
C ARG A 257 15.26 -4.39 -5.60
N ILE A 258 14.83 -3.46 -4.71
CA ILE A 258 14.57 -3.78 -3.30
C ILE A 258 13.23 -4.46 -3.15
N THR A 259 12.14 -3.92 -3.73
CA THR A 259 10.79 -4.47 -3.59
C THR A 259 10.67 -5.83 -4.28
N THR A 260 11.10 -5.95 -5.51
CA THR A 260 11.09 -7.23 -6.24
C THR A 260 12.04 -8.25 -5.63
N GLY A 261 13.23 -7.82 -5.25
CA GLY A 261 14.18 -8.69 -4.55
C GLY A 261 13.63 -9.19 -3.22
N GLN A 262 12.89 -8.37 -2.48
CA GLN A 262 12.22 -8.77 -1.25
C GLN A 262 11.06 -9.72 -1.53
N GLU A 263 10.23 -9.45 -2.53
CA GLU A 263 9.11 -10.30 -2.92
C GLU A 263 9.59 -11.68 -3.40
N ARG A 264 10.64 -11.70 -4.20
CA ARG A 264 11.32 -12.94 -4.63
C ARG A 264 11.85 -13.71 -3.42
N ALA A 265 12.56 -13.05 -2.51
CA ALA A 265 13.09 -13.68 -1.31
C ALA A 265 11.97 -14.19 -0.39
N MET A 266 10.86 -13.45 -0.26
CA MET A 266 9.68 -13.87 0.47
C MET A 266 9.06 -15.14 -0.18
N SER A 267 8.90 -15.13 -1.49
CA SER A 267 8.34 -16.27 -2.23
C SER A 267 9.22 -17.53 -2.10
N HIS A 268 10.54 -17.38 -2.15
CA HIS A 268 11.45 -18.50 -1.88
C HIS A 268 11.33 -19.05 -0.47
N ARG A 269 11.19 -18.16 0.54
CA ARG A 269 10.96 -18.60 1.93
C ARG A 269 9.61 -19.30 2.09
N ALA A 270 8.64 -18.96 1.26
CA ALA A 270 7.31 -19.58 1.25
C ALA A 270 7.25 -20.93 0.48
N VAL A 271 8.31 -21.32 -0.22
CA VAL A 271 8.34 -22.58 -0.99
C VAL A 271 7.93 -23.81 -0.16
N PRO A 272 8.31 -23.99 1.11
CA PRO A 272 7.83 -25.11 1.92
C PRO A 272 6.30 -25.13 2.08
N GLN A 273 5.69 -23.95 2.27
CA GLN A 273 4.24 -23.79 2.38
C GLN A 273 3.56 -24.02 1.02
N LEU A 274 4.13 -23.46 -0.05
CA LEU A 274 3.65 -23.68 -1.43
C LEU A 274 3.72 -25.16 -1.83
N LYS A 275 4.76 -25.87 -1.40
CA LYS A 275 4.87 -27.31 -1.61
C LYS A 275 3.71 -28.07 -0.94
N ALA A 276 3.34 -27.68 0.27
CA ALA A 276 2.22 -28.31 0.96
C ALA A 276 0.88 -27.97 0.29
N LEU A 277 0.73 -26.76 -0.24
CA LEU A 277 -0.48 -26.31 -0.95
C LEU A 277 -0.65 -26.96 -2.32
N THR A 278 0.44 -27.07 -3.08
CA THR A 278 0.39 -27.46 -4.50
C THR A 278 0.77 -28.89 -4.76
N THR A 279 1.33 -29.59 -3.77
CA THR A 279 1.95 -30.91 -3.90
C THR A 279 3.12 -30.98 -4.89
N LEU A 280 3.52 -29.84 -5.45
CA LEU A 280 4.62 -29.76 -6.42
C LEU A 280 5.97 -30.01 -5.75
N PRO A 281 6.93 -30.62 -6.48
CA PRO A 281 8.29 -30.76 -5.97
C PRO A 281 8.93 -29.39 -5.65
N LYS A 282 9.71 -29.34 -4.56
CA LYS A 282 10.40 -28.09 -4.15
C LYS A 282 11.20 -27.47 -5.29
N ARG A 283 11.88 -28.28 -6.11
CA ARG A 283 12.66 -27.81 -7.27
C ARG A 283 11.79 -27.10 -8.30
N THR A 284 10.62 -27.66 -8.60
CA THR A 284 9.65 -27.04 -9.53
C THR A 284 9.14 -25.71 -9.00
N LEU A 285 8.77 -25.64 -7.72
CA LEU A 285 8.31 -24.40 -7.10
C LEU A 285 9.40 -23.32 -7.07
N THR A 286 10.63 -23.71 -6.75
CA THR A 286 11.76 -22.77 -6.82
C THR A 286 11.94 -22.21 -8.23
N ALA A 287 11.93 -23.06 -9.24
CA ALA A 287 12.05 -22.65 -10.63
C ALA A 287 10.85 -21.79 -11.11
N LEU A 288 9.64 -22.10 -10.65
CA LEU A 288 8.44 -21.29 -10.93
C LEU A 288 8.56 -19.90 -10.32
N VAL A 289 9.00 -19.79 -9.06
CA VAL A 289 9.23 -18.50 -8.40
C VAL A 289 10.29 -17.70 -9.15
N ASP A 290 11.41 -18.31 -9.50
CA ASP A 290 12.47 -17.64 -10.27
C ASP A 290 11.95 -17.15 -11.62
N ALA A 291 11.29 -18.01 -12.39
CA ALA A 291 10.73 -17.67 -13.69
C ALA A 291 9.65 -16.56 -13.60
N HIS A 292 8.84 -16.57 -12.53
CA HIS A 292 7.86 -15.51 -12.30
C HIS A 292 8.54 -14.14 -12.18
N PHE A 293 9.54 -14.01 -11.32
CA PHE A 293 10.22 -12.75 -11.12
C PHE A 293 11.17 -12.37 -12.26
N ASP A 294 11.76 -13.32 -12.95
CA ASP A 294 12.60 -13.09 -14.13
C ASP A 294 11.74 -12.67 -15.35
N GLY A 295 10.61 -13.32 -15.55
CA GLY A 295 9.66 -12.96 -16.60
C GLY A 295 9.06 -11.57 -16.40
N VAL A 296 8.81 -11.23 -15.15
CA VAL A 296 8.31 -9.90 -14.76
C VAL A 296 9.37 -8.81 -14.99
N THR A 297 10.66 -9.07 -14.80
CA THR A 297 11.73 -8.11 -15.12
C THR A 297 11.94 -7.91 -16.63
N GLY A 298 11.65 -8.92 -17.44
CA GLY A 298 11.74 -8.86 -18.90
C GLY A 298 10.51 -8.31 -19.60
N LEU A 299 9.38 -8.27 -18.93
CA LEU A 299 8.20 -7.59 -19.45
C LEU A 299 8.43 -6.08 -19.33
N GLU A 300 8.76 -5.41 -20.42
CA GLU A 300 8.64 -3.95 -20.57
C GLU A 300 7.16 -3.58 -20.42
N HIS A 301 6.63 -3.81 -19.24
CA HIS A 301 5.25 -3.43 -18.96
C HIS A 301 5.14 -1.94 -18.88
N ALA A 302 4.74 -1.62 -19.99
CA ALA A 302 3.78 -0.61 -20.18
C ALA A 302 4.23 0.67 -19.51
N LYS A 303 4.74 1.42 -20.25
CA LYS A 303 4.41 2.82 -20.42
C LYS A 303 2.96 3.07 -19.94
N ASN A 304 2.72 2.75 -18.66
CA ASN A 304 1.48 3.09 -18.03
C ASN A 304 1.48 4.61 -17.88
N GLU A 305 0.85 5.29 -18.81
CA GLU A 305 0.78 6.75 -18.83
C GLU A 305 0.01 7.31 -17.62
N PHE A 306 -0.82 6.49 -17.02
CA PHE A 306 -1.66 6.88 -15.89
C PHE A 306 -0.87 7.14 -14.60
N MET A 307 -0.03 6.21 -14.19
CA MET A 307 0.74 6.37 -12.95
C MET A 307 1.68 7.59 -12.94
N PRO A 308 2.40 7.90 -14.05
CA PRO A 308 3.14 9.14 -14.12
C PRO A 308 2.27 10.38 -13.98
N LYS A 309 1.12 10.44 -14.64
CA LYS A 309 0.21 11.59 -14.56
C LYS A 309 -0.32 11.80 -13.16
N PHE A 310 -0.76 10.72 -12.50
CA PHE A 310 -1.21 10.76 -11.12
C PHE A 310 -0.11 11.24 -10.17
N ASN A 311 1.06 10.63 -10.26
CA ASN A 311 2.20 10.97 -9.43
C ASN A 311 2.69 12.40 -9.70
N GLN A 312 2.67 12.84 -10.95
CA GLN A 312 3.01 14.21 -11.32
C GLN A 312 2.03 15.22 -10.67
N ARG A 313 0.72 14.99 -10.77
CA ARG A 313 -0.29 15.86 -10.13
C ARG A 313 -0.11 15.92 -8.62
N LEU A 314 0.16 14.78 -7.98
CA LEU A 314 0.43 14.73 -6.55
C LEU A 314 1.68 15.54 -6.18
N LEU A 315 2.76 15.39 -6.94
CA LEU A 315 4.00 16.12 -6.72
C LEU A 315 3.86 17.62 -6.99
N GLU A 316 3.12 18.03 -8.02
CA GLU A 316 2.87 19.43 -8.33
C GLU A 316 2.16 20.16 -7.19
N ARG A 317 1.24 19.49 -6.50
CA ARG A 317 0.49 20.01 -5.35
C ARG A 317 1.27 19.94 -4.04
N ALA A 318 2.26 19.07 -3.94
CA ALA A 318 3.06 18.92 -2.72
C ALA A 318 3.84 20.18 -2.40
N GLY A 319 4.01 20.47 -1.10
CA GLY A 319 4.77 21.60 -0.59
C GLY A 319 6.29 21.50 -0.76
N LEU A 320 6.77 20.65 -1.66
CA LEU A 320 8.18 20.39 -1.93
C LEU A 320 8.82 21.49 -2.79
N SER A 321 10.13 21.64 -2.64
CA SER A 321 10.94 22.46 -3.55
C SER A 321 10.97 21.87 -4.96
N PRO A 322 11.32 22.64 -6.01
CA PRO A 322 11.47 22.12 -7.37
C PRO A 322 12.47 20.98 -7.49
N GLU A 323 13.54 21.00 -6.71
CA GLU A 323 14.56 19.95 -6.71
C GLU A 323 14.07 18.67 -6.07
N GLU A 324 13.39 18.76 -4.93
CA GLU A 324 12.75 17.63 -4.27
C GLU A 324 11.68 17.00 -5.19
N LYS A 325 10.84 17.81 -5.86
CA LYS A 325 9.86 17.34 -6.84
C LYS A 325 10.52 16.56 -7.97
N ARG A 326 11.63 17.07 -8.50
CA ARG A 326 12.38 16.39 -9.56
C ARG A 326 12.94 15.06 -9.08
N THR A 327 13.55 15.00 -7.89
CA THR A 327 14.06 13.76 -7.29
C THR A 327 12.94 12.74 -7.11
N TRP A 328 11.80 13.14 -6.61
CA TRP A 328 10.62 12.29 -6.48
C TRP A 328 10.14 11.80 -7.85
N PHE A 329 10.05 12.68 -8.83
CA PHE A 329 9.59 12.34 -10.18
C PHE A 329 10.50 11.31 -10.85
N GLU A 330 11.82 11.51 -10.81
CA GLU A 330 12.80 10.57 -11.36
C GLU A 330 12.69 9.19 -10.72
N LEU A 331 12.48 9.16 -9.42
CA LEU A 331 12.28 7.92 -8.66
C LEU A 331 10.95 7.23 -9.03
N LEU A 332 9.86 7.99 -9.15
CA LEU A 332 8.57 7.46 -9.57
C LEU A 332 8.59 6.93 -11.00
N VAL A 333 9.32 7.57 -11.89
CA VAL A 333 9.55 7.05 -13.25
C VAL A 333 10.31 5.72 -13.22
N SER A 334 11.29 5.58 -12.33
CA SER A 334 12.01 4.31 -12.16
C SER A 334 11.12 3.19 -11.59
N MET A 335 10.07 3.56 -10.89
CA MET A 335 9.09 2.63 -10.31
C MET A 335 8.07 2.07 -11.29
N GLN A 336 7.88 2.69 -12.46
CA GLN A 336 6.95 2.17 -13.48
C GLN A 336 7.24 0.71 -13.84
N ARG A 337 8.48 0.29 -13.62
CA ARG A 337 8.89 -1.10 -13.78
C ARG A 337 8.24 -2.05 -12.78
N ASN A 338 7.66 -1.57 -11.69
CA ASN A 338 7.03 -2.37 -10.62
C ASN A 338 5.53 -2.64 -10.79
N LEU A 339 4.88 -2.02 -11.77
CA LEU A 339 3.44 -2.24 -12.02
C LEU A 339 3.14 -3.53 -12.81
N ARG A 340 3.92 -4.52 -12.62
CA ARG A 340 4.04 -5.76 -13.35
C ARG A 340 2.86 -6.71 -13.22
N PHE A 341 2.08 -6.52 -12.16
CA PHE A 341 0.93 -7.37 -11.86
C PHE A 341 -0.37 -6.89 -12.52
N PHE A 342 -0.31 -5.81 -13.30
CA PHE A 342 -1.50 -5.26 -13.92
C PHE A 342 -1.50 -5.53 -15.42
N PRO A 343 -2.56 -6.19 -15.94
CA PRO A 343 -2.74 -6.40 -17.38
C PRO A 343 -2.77 -5.07 -18.14
N GLU A 344 -2.28 -5.06 -19.37
CA GLU A 344 -2.26 -3.85 -20.22
C GLU A 344 -3.64 -3.16 -20.31
N GLY A 345 -4.73 -3.91 -20.36
CA GLY A 345 -6.09 -3.36 -20.41
C GLY A 345 -6.53 -2.58 -19.16
N TYR A 346 -5.85 -2.76 -18.03
CA TYR A 346 -6.14 -2.04 -16.80
C TYR A 346 -5.58 -0.61 -16.79
N GLN A 347 -4.66 -0.33 -17.67
CA GLN A 347 -3.99 0.97 -17.79
C GLN A 347 -4.91 2.10 -18.24
N HIS A 348 -6.06 1.76 -18.79
CA HIS A 348 -7.03 2.71 -19.35
C HIS A 348 -8.29 2.91 -18.50
N GLY A 349 -8.24 2.46 -17.24
CA GLY A 349 -9.34 2.65 -16.30
C GLY A 349 -9.59 4.13 -15.98
N THR A 350 -10.37 4.78 -16.80
CA THR A 350 -10.90 6.14 -16.57
C THR A 350 -11.58 6.29 -15.21
N SER A 351 -12.08 5.19 -14.63
CA SER A 351 -12.70 5.15 -13.30
C SER A 351 -11.75 5.53 -12.15
N VAL A 352 -10.46 5.33 -12.28
CA VAL A 352 -9.49 5.65 -11.21
C VAL A 352 -9.10 7.12 -11.23
N GLU A 353 -9.02 7.76 -12.40
CA GLU A 353 -8.84 9.22 -12.50
C GLU A 353 -10.07 9.95 -11.94
N ALA A 354 -11.27 9.54 -12.34
CA ALA A 354 -12.52 10.05 -11.81
C ALA A 354 -12.64 9.87 -10.30
N ALA A 355 -12.31 8.69 -9.76
CA ALA A 355 -12.38 8.42 -8.33
C ALA A 355 -11.44 9.28 -7.47
N PHE A 356 -10.42 9.90 -8.05
CA PHE A 356 -9.49 10.76 -7.31
C PHE A 356 -9.88 12.25 -7.35
N ASP A 357 -10.43 12.70 -8.46
CA ASP A 357 -10.95 14.07 -8.60
C ASP A 357 -12.41 14.17 -8.10
N ASP A 358 -13.16 13.06 -8.15
CA ASP A 358 -14.56 12.95 -7.80
C ASP A 358 -14.82 12.20 -6.48
N VAL A 359 -13.80 11.99 -5.61
CA VAL A 359 -14.16 11.60 -4.23
C VAL A 359 -15.01 12.75 -3.68
N PRO A 360 -16.35 12.59 -3.63
CA PRO A 360 -17.17 13.61 -3.01
C PRO A 360 -16.57 13.76 -1.61
N LEU A 361 -16.15 14.98 -1.32
CA LEU A 361 -15.81 15.37 0.04
C LEU A 361 -17.11 15.41 0.87
N ALA A 362 -18.00 14.47 0.62
CA ALA A 362 -19.25 14.30 1.34
C ALA A 362 -19.05 13.60 2.67
#